data_5aa5b95dc388c62c13a3adf67495acdb
#
_entry.id   5aa5b95dc388c62c13a3adf67495acdb
#
_cell.length_a   1.000
_cell.length_b   1.000
_cell.length_c   1.000
_cell.angle_alpha   90.00
_cell.angle_beta   90.00
_cell.angle_gamma   90.00
#
_symmetry.space_group_name_H-M   'P 1'
#
loop_
_entity.id
_entity.type
_entity.pdbx_description
1 polymer ?
#
loop_
_entity_poly.entity_id
_entity_poly.type
_entity_poly.pdbx_seq_one_letter_code
_entity_poly.pdbx_strand_id
1 'polypeptide(L)'
;MNNQITVATLNGKSYYKIINFLKSIELSYNELSPIEAINSGTKVIITSEKESTIFKKKNIIIDSELNENPLIIKAKILRNLTEPFMYEQLIIGIDPGKRIGISIFYLYDEIESIVLTCIECVLNLVCKILTNLNAKRKIVRIGDGDRSMANSIAINIKTRFK
;
A
#
# COMPACT_ATOMS: atom_id res chain seq x y z
N MET A 1 8.74 1.86 -21.19
CA MET A 1 7.47 1.57 -20.50
C MET A 1 6.88 2.89 -20.04
N ASN A 2 5.65 3.23 -20.44
CA ASN A 2 5.03 4.47 -19.94
C ASN A 2 4.72 4.25 -18.44
N ASN A 3 5.49 4.93 -17.57
CA ASN A 3 5.18 4.93 -16.15
C ASN A 3 3.78 5.53 -15.95
N GLN A 4 2.90 4.78 -15.34
CA GLN A 4 1.50 5.18 -15.14
C GLN A 4 1.32 6.08 -13.91
N ILE A 5 2.42 6.33 -13.17
CA ILE A 5 2.50 7.23 -12.00
C ILE A 5 3.23 8.49 -12.43
N THR A 6 2.67 9.64 -12.13
CA THR A 6 3.29 10.94 -12.42
C THR A 6 3.35 11.79 -11.17
N VAL A 7 4.53 12.34 -10.90
CA VAL A 7 4.73 13.40 -9.91
C VAL A 7 4.50 14.73 -10.62
N ALA A 8 3.54 15.50 -10.16
CA ALA A 8 3.13 16.75 -10.82
C ALA A 8 2.93 17.87 -9.80
N THR A 9 4.01 18.55 -9.42
CA THR A 9 3.97 19.68 -8.50
C THR A 9 5.10 20.68 -8.79
N LEU A 10 4.81 21.96 -8.64
CA LEU A 10 5.79 23.04 -8.65
C LEU A 10 6.28 23.39 -7.24
N ASN A 11 5.69 22.81 -6.21
CA ASN A 11 6.11 23.01 -4.83
C ASN A 11 7.34 22.14 -4.51
N GLY A 12 8.51 22.75 -4.36
CA GLY A 12 9.76 22.03 -4.11
C GLY A 12 9.74 21.16 -2.85
N LYS A 13 9.08 21.61 -1.75
CA LYS A 13 8.96 20.81 -0.52
C LYS A 13 8.12 19.54 -0.74
N SER A 14 6.97 19.69 -1.40
CA SER A 14 6.10 18.56 -1.76
C SER A 14 6.79 17.62 -2.73
N TYR A 15 7.49 18.15 -3.72
CA TYR A 15 8.28 17.37 -4.67
C TYR A 15 9.28 16.44 -3.95
N TYR A 16 10.16 16.99 -3.12
CA TYR A 16 11.15 16.20 -2.38
C TYR A 16 10.49 15.12 -1.49
N LYS A 17 9.40 15.47 -0.82
CA LYS A 17 8.66 14.50 -0.01
C LYS A 17 8.12 13.35 -0.87
N ILE A 18 7.50 13.66 -2.00
CA ILE A 18 6.89 12.67 -2.90
C ILE A 18 7.96 11.74 -3.49
N ILE A 19 9.05 12.27 -4.04
CA ILE A 19 10.08 11.43 -4.66
C ILE A 19 10.80 10.53 -3.65
N ASN A 20 11.08 11.03 -2.45
CA ASN A 20 11.69 10.21 -1.39
C ASN A 20 10.74 9.09 -0.96
N PHE A 21 9.45 9.37 -0.84
CA PHE A 21 8.45 8.36 -0.54
C PHE A 21 8.38 7.30 -1.65
N LEU A 22 8.25 7.69 -2.92
CA LEU A 22 8.18 6.74 -4.04
C LEU A 22 9.44 5.87 -4.14
N LYS A 23 10.62 6.43 -3.90
CA LYS A 23 11.88 5.68 -3.80
C LYS A 23 11.86 4.67 -2.67
N SER A 24 11.33 5.03 -1.50
CA SER A 24 11.28 4.15 -0.34
C SER A 24 10.35 2.94 -0.51
N ILE A 25 9.35 3.05 -1.39
CA ILE A 25 8.42 1.95 -1.73
C ILE A 25 8.71 1.31 -3.09
N GLU A 26 9.83 1.69 -3.73
CA GLU A 26 10.34 1.12 -4.98
C GLU A 26 9.37 1.23 -6.17
N LEU A 27 8.63 2.34 -6.28
CA LEU A 27 7.75 2.61 -7.41
C LEU A 27 8.38 3.58 -8.40
N SER A 28 8.37 3.19 -9.67
CA SER A 28 8.82 4.03 -10.78
C SER A 28 7.76 5.09 -11.14
N TYR A 29 8.22 6.29 -11.48
CA TYR A 29 7.35 7.43 -11.79
C TYR A 29 7.93 8.29 -12.92
N ASN A 30 7.08 9.08 -13.57
CA ASN A 30 7.44 10.18 -14.45
C ASN A 30 7.30 11.51 -13.72
N GLU A 31 7.97 12.52 -14.22
CA GLU A 31 7.86 13.90 -13.73
C GLU A 31 7.30 14.77 -14.85
N LEU A 32 6.23 15.49 -14.55
CA LEU A 32 5.59 16.42 -15.47
C LEU A 32 5.20 17.69 -14.71
N SER A 33 5.14 18.81 -15.40
CA SER A 33 4.47 19.97 -14.84
C SER A 33 2.98 19.67 -14.61
N PRO A 34 2.31 20.37 -13.69
CA PRO A 34 0.87 20.18 -13.46
C PRO A 34 0.03 20.32 -14.73
N ILE A 35 0.39 21.26 -15.61
CA ILE A 35 -0.32 21.51 -16.88
C ILE A 35 -0.15 20.33 -17.85
N GLU A 36 1.05 19.81 -18.00
CA GLU A 36 1.33 18.65 -18.85
C GLU A 36 0.63 17.38 -18.31
N ALA A 37 0.63 17.22 -16.99
CA ALA A 37 0.02 16.08 -16.34
C ALA A 37 -1.52 16.01 -16.53
N ILE A 38 -2.20 17.15 -16.68
CA ILE A 38 -3.64 17.21 -17.00
C ILE A 38 -3.93 16.45 -18.30
N ASN A 39 -3.11 16.65 -19.32
CA ASN A 39 -3.30 16.10 -20.67
C ASN A 39 -2.56 14.76 -20.86
N SER A 40 -1.81 14.29 -19.87
CA SER A 40 -1.08 13.04 -19.96
C SER A 40 -2.02 11.82 -19.82
N GLY A 41 -1.62 10.69 -20.40
CA GLY A 41 -2.31 9.40 -20.26
C GLY A 41 -2.03 8.71 -18.92
N THR A 42 -1.50 9.41 -17.91
CA THR A 42 -1.17 8.84 -16.60
C THR A 42 -2.41 8.41 -15.83
N LYS A 43 -2.32 7.29 -15.13
CA LYS A 43 -3.42 6.76 -14.32
C LYS A 43 -3.44 7.34 -12.90
N VAL A 44 -2.27 7.64 -12.33
CA VAL A 44 -2.14 8.17 -10.96
C VAL A 44 -1.28 9.41 -10.96
N ILE A 45 -1.76 10.48 -10.35
CA ILE A 45 -1.00 11.70 -10.12
C ILE A 45 -0.73 11.85 -8.63
N ILE A 46 0.52 12.15 -8.29
CA ILE A 46 0.91 12.50 -6.93
C ILE A 46 1.36 13.97 -6.95
N THR A 47 0.70 14.79 -6.12
CA THR A 47 0.85 16.25 -6.17
C THR A 47 0.75 16.88 -4.79
N SER A 48 0.94 18.20 -4.71
CA SER A 48 0.68 18.95 -3.48
C SER A 48 -0.84 19.15 -3.28
N GLU A 49 -1.24 19.31 -2.02
CA GLU A 49 -2.64 19.59 -1.68
C GLU A 49 -3.19 20.82 -2.42
N LYS A 50 -2.38 21.88 -2.55
CA LYS A 50 -2.78 23.12 -3.23
C LYS A 50 -3.05 22.92 -4.71
N GLU A 51 -2.29 22.07 -5.37
CA GLU A 51 -2.37 21.83 -6.81
C GLU A 51 -3.36 20.72 -7.18
N SER A 52 -3.82 19.94 -6.20
CA SER A 52 -4.73 18.80 -6.41
C SER A 52 -6.04 19.19 -7.12
N THR A 53 -6.53 20.40 -6.86
CA THR A 53 -7.82 20.91 -7.39
C THR A 53 -7.87 21.04 -8.91
N ILE A 54 -6.70 21.14 -9.58
CA ILE A 54 -6.64 21.25 -11.05
C ILE A 54 -6.87 19.90 -11.77
N PHE A 55 -6.79 18.76 -11.07
CA PHE A 55 -6.85 17.42 -11.65
C PHE A 55 -8.22 16.75 -11.48
N LYS A 56 -9.30 17.38 -11.93
CA LYS A 56 -10.72 17.03 -11.65
C LYS A 56 -11.17 15.58 -11.98
N LYS A 57 -10.42 14.81 -12.78
CA LYS A 57 -10.86 13.48 -13.28
C LYS A 57 -9.80 12.37 -13.13
N LYS A 58 -8.74 12.56 -12.38
CA LYS A 58 -7.65 11.58 -12.24
C LYS A 58 -7.57 11.04 -10.82
N ASN A 59 -7.03 9.85 -10.67
CA ASN A 59 -6.70 9.31 -9.35
C ASN A 59 -5.54 10.13 -8.77
N ILE A 60 -5.83 10.89 -7.74
CA ILE A 60 -4.90 11.83 -7.13
C ILE A 60 -4.53 11.31 -5.75
N ILE A 61 -3.26 11.44 -5.42
CA ILE A 61 -2.73 11.26 -4.07
C ILE A 61 -2.03 12.56 -3.71
N ILE A 62 -2.37 13.12 -2.57
CA ILE A 62 -1.78 14.39 -2.12
C ILE A 62 -0.63 14.11 -1.16
N ASP A 63 0.32 15.05 -1.12
CA ASP A 63 1.53 14.94 -0.30
C ASP A 63 1.27 14.81 1.20
N SER A 64 0.14 15.32 1.71
CA SER A 64 -0.28 15.14 3.11
C SER A 64 -0.63 13.67 3.42
N GLU A 65 -1.21 12.91 2.47
CA GLU A 65 -1.52 11.49 2.64
C GLU A 65 -0.27 10.61 2.81
N LEU A 66 0.89 11.04 2.30
CA LEU A 66 2.15 10.30 2.40
C LEU A 66 2.70 10.20 3.84
N ASN A 67 2.06 10.84 4.81
CA ASN A 67 2.36 10.67 6.25
C ASN A 67 1.74 9.37 6.81
N GLU A 68 0.85 8.74 6.08
CA GLU A 68 0.27 7.46 6.47
C GLU A 68 1.29 6.31 6.33
N ASN A 69 0.87 5.10 6.69
CA ASN A 69 1.72 3.93 6.55
C ASN A 69 2.10 3.70 5.07
N PRO A 70 3.39 3.59 4.73
CA PRO A 70 3.85 3.44 3.34
C PRO A 70 3.21 2.28 2.59
N LEU A 71 2.95 1.16 3.27
CA LEU A 71 2.31 -0.01 2.68
C LEU A 71 0.86 0.27 2.25
N ILE A 72 0.13 1.04 3.05
CA ILE A 72 -1.25 1.44 2.73
C ILE A 72 -1.27 2.34 1.50
N ILE A 73 -0.35 3.31 1.43
CA ILE A 73 -0.23 4.20 0.28
C ILE A 73 0.21 3.44 -0.97
N LYS A 74 1.19 2.52 -0.84
CA LYS A 74 1.60 1.64 -1.94
C LYS A 74 0.42 0.85 -2.49
N ALA A 75 -0.37 0.23 -1.63
CA ALA A 75 -1.57 -0.50 -2.02
C ALA A 75 -2.62 0.41 -2.69
N LYS A 76 -2.81 1.64 -2.20
CA LYS A 76 -3.70 2.64 -2.81
C LYS A 76 -3.24 3.01 -4.23
N ILE A 77 -1.93 3.21 -4.42
CA ILE A 77 -1.34 3.47 -5.75
C ILE A 77 -1.60 2.29 -6.68
N LEU A 78 -1.24 1.08 -6.26
CA LEU A 78 -1.40 -0.14 -7.07
C LEU A 78 -2.86 -0.37 -7.46
N ARG A 79 -3.79 -0.16 -6.54
CA ARG A 79 -5.23 -0.25 -6.85
C ARG A 79 -5.67 0.70 -7.96
N ASN A 80 -5.17 1.93 -7.93
CA ASN A 80 -5.49 2.94 -8.95
C ASN A 80 -4.82 2.68 -10.32
N LEU A 81 -3.80 1.83 -10.35
CA LEU A 81 -3.14 1.38 -11.58
C LEU A 81 -3.85 0.18 -12.22
N THR A 82 -4.56 -0.61 -11.41
CA THR A 82 -5.17 -1.88 -11.83
C THR A 82 -6.55 -1.63 -12.44
N GLU A 83 -6.90 -2.41 -13.46
CA GLU A 83 -8.24 -2.36 -14.06
C GLU A 83 -9.31 -2.83 -13.07
N PRO A 84 -10.52 -2.21 -13.07
CA PRO A 84 -11.56 -2.42 -12.03
C PRO A 84 -12.14 -3.83 -11.99
N PHE A 85 -11.82 -4.70 -12.94
CA PHE A 85 -12.35 -6.08 -13.05
C PHE A 85 -11.43 -7.16 -12.47
N MET A 86 -10.21 -6.82 -12.06
CA MET A 86 -9.31 -7.77 -11.43
C MET A 86 -9.83 -8.17 -10.04
N TYR A 87 -9.66 -9.44 -9.68
CA TYR A 87 -10.09 -9.95 -8.36
C TYR A 87 -9.34 -9.22 -7.26
N GLU A 88 -10.04 -8.35 -6.55
CA GLU A 88 -9.48 -7.63 -5.41
C GLU A 88 -9.27 -8.59 -4.24
N GLN A 89 -8.09 -9.19 -4.19
CA GLN A 89 -7.65 -10.07 -3.10
C GLN A 89 -6.55 -9.43 -2.27
N LEU A 90 -6.67 -9.60 -0.96
CA LEU A 90 -5.61 -9.37 0.01
C LEU A 90 -5.26 -10.70 0.66
N ILE A 91 -4.02 -11.12 0.55
CA ILE A 91 -3.52 -12.34 1.17
C ILE A 91 -2.37 -11.96 2.10
N ILE A 92 -2.46 -12.36 3.36
CA ILE A 92 -1.39 -12.20 4.35
C ILE A 92 -0.93 -13.59 4.73
N GLY A 93 0.33 -13.92 4.42
CA GLY A 93 1.01 -15.12 4.90
C GLY A 93 1.78 -14.81 6.17
N ILE A 94 1.66 -15.68 7.18
CA ILE A 94 2.39 -15.56 8.45
C ILE A 94 3.09 -16.90 8.70
N ASP A 95 4.40 -16.86 8.91
CA ASP A 95 5.23 -18.01 9.28
C ASP A 95 5.68 -17.86 10.75
N PRO A 96 4.99 -18.55 11.70
CA PRO A 96 5.28 -18.45 13.12
C PRO A 96 6.59 -19.12 13.50
N GLY A 97 7.41 -18.46 14.33
CA GLY A 97 8.67 -18.98 14.86
C GLY A 97 9.37 -17.93 15.74
N LYS A 98 10.60 -18.17 16.14
CA LYS A 98 11.41 -17.18 16.88
C LYS A 98 11.51 -15.83 16.12
N ARG A 99 11.49 -15.91 14.81
CA ARG A 99 11.37 -14.79 13.88
C ARG A 99 10.12 -15.06 13.05
N ILE A 100 9.19 -14.16 13.12
CA ILE A 100 7.88 -14.34 12.47
C ILE A 100 7.95 -13.67 11.10
N GLY A 101 7.92 -14.47 10.04
CA GLY A 101 7.85 -13.98 8.67
C GLY A 101 6.42 -13.56 8.31
N ILE A 102 6.28 -12.43 7.62
CA ILE A 102 4.99 -11.95 7.10
C ILE A 102 5.20 -11.56 5.66
N SER A 103 4.39 -12.11 4.76
CA SER A 103 4.31 -11.70 3.35
C SER A 103 2.90 -11.19 3.05
N ILE A 104 2.80 -10.08 2.35
CA ILE A 104 1.55 -9.40 2.06
C ILE A 104 1.40 -9.28 0.56
N PHE A 105 0.37 -9.92 0.01
CA PHE A 105 0.01 -9.85 -1.40
C PHE A 105 -1.30 -9.07 -1.56
N TYR A 106 -1.29 -8.10 -2.44
CA TYR A 106 -2.45 -7.31 -2.78
C TYR A 106 -2.56 -7.18 -4.30
N LEU A 107 -3.74 -7.48 -4.86
CA LEU A 107 -3.99 -7.48 -6.31
C LEU A 107 -3.00 -8.36 -7.11
N TYR A 108 -2.60 -9.50 -6.53
CA TYR A 108 -1.62 -10.47 -7.05
C TYR A 108 -0.14 -10.05 -6.96
N ASP A 109 0.16 -8.81 -6.54
CA ASP A 109 1.53 -8.37 -6.33
C ASP A 109 1.95 -8.52 -4.87
N GLU A 110 3.18 -8.94 -4.61
CA GLU A 110 3.79 -8.85 -3.30
C GLU A 110 4.11 -7.38 -3.00
N ILE A 111 3.39 -6.83 -2.03
CA ILE A 111 3.57 -5.42 -1.68
C ILE A 111 4.55 -5.22 -0.53
N GLU A 112 4.75 -6.26 0.30
CA GLU A 112 5.68 -6.21 1.43
C GLU A 112 6.05 -7.62 1.92
N SER A 113 7.28 -7.77 2.38
CA SER A 113 7.77 -8.94 3.12
C SER A 113 8.61 -8.46 4.29
N ILE A 114 8.26 -8.88 5.51
CA ILE A 114 8.85 -8.37 6.75
C ILE A 114 9.05 -9.48 7.77
N VAL A 115 10.06 -9.35 8.60
CA VAL A 115 10.31 -10.25 9.73
C VAL A 115 10.15 -9.49 11.03
N LEU A 116 9.29 -10.00 11.91
CA LEU A 116 9.04 -9.45 13.24
C LEU A 116 9.42 -10.47 14.32
N THR A 117 9.67 -9.99 15.54
CA THR A 117 10.03 -10.85 16.70
C THR A 117 9.00 -10.78 17.82
N CYS A 118 7.95 -9.99 17.63
CA CYS A 118 6.94 -9.70 18.64
C CYS A 118 5.56 -10.04 18.09
N ILE A 119 4.82 -10.94 18.75
CA ILE A 119 3.45 -11.33 18.35
C ILE A 119 2.52 -10.11 18.32
N GLU A 120 2.59 -9.23 19.32
CA GLU A 120 1.75 -8.03 19.35
C GLU A 120 2.06 -7.10 18.15
N CYS A 121 3.32 -7.01 17.73
CA CYS A 121 3.70 -6.26 16.52
C CYS A 121 3.06 -6.88 15.27
N VAL A 122 3.03 -8.22 15.18
CA VAL A 122 2.36 -8.95 14.09
C VAL A 122 0.87 -8.64 14.08
N LEU A 123 0.21 -8.77 15.23
CA LEU A 123 -1.23 -8.52 15.37
C LEU A 123 -1.59 -7.08 14.99
N ASN A 124 -0.82 -6.11 15.45
CA ASN A 124 -1.04 -4.69 15.15
C ASN A 124 -0.86 -4.40 13.66
N LEU A 125 0.17 -4.97 13.02
CA LEU A 125 0.39 -4.83 11.58
C LEU A 125 -0.75 -5.47 10.78
N VAL A 126 -1.07 -6.72 11.06
CA VAL A 126 -2.12 -7.48 10.36
C VAL A 126 -3.48 -6.80 10.51
N CYS A 127 -3.84 -6.39 11.74
CA CYS A 127 -5.09 -5.69 11.97
C CYS A 127 -5.16 -4.36 11.22
N LYS A 128 -4.06 -3.60 11.23
CA LYS A 128 -3.96 -2.33 10.48
C LYS A 128 -4.18 -2.55 8.98
N ILE A 129 -3.56 -3.58 8.40
CA ILE A 129 -3.71 -3.91 6.99
C ILE A 129 -5.14 -4.35 6.67
N LEU A 130 -5.69 -5.27 7.46
CA LEU A 130 -7.05 -5.78 7.26
C LEU A 130 -8.11 -4.67 7.38
N THR A 131 -7.89 -3.67 8.23
CA THR A 131 -8.81 -2.54 8.41
C THR A 131 -8.72 -1.54 7.26
N ASN A 132 -7.51 -1.22 6.79
CA ASN A 132 -7.30 -0.09 5.87
C ASN A 132 -7.27 -0.49 4.40
N LEU A 133 -6.95 -1.74 4.06
CA LEU A 133 -6.97 -2.19 2.67
C LEU A 133 -8.33 -2.77 2.30
N ASN A 134 -8.96 -2.13 1.31
CA ASN A 134 -10.21 -2.63 0.74
C ASN A 134 -9.91 -3.76 -0.25
N ALA A 135 -10.52 -4.92 -0.01
CA ALA A 135 -10.48 -6.06 -0.91
C ALA A 135 -11.79 -6.85 -0.79
N LYS A 136 -12.27 -7.40 -1.92
CA LYS A 136 -13.46 -8.28 -1.92
C LYS A 136 -13.23 -9.56 -1.12
N ARG A 137 -11.99 -10.03 -1.10
CA ARG A 137 -11.61 -11.22 -0.34
C ARG A 137 -10.32 -10.94 0.43
N LYS A 138 -10.37 -11.12 1.75
CA LYS A 138 -9.22 -11.00 2.66
C LYS A 138 -8.92 -12.37 3.24
N ILE A 139 -7.69 -12.84 3.07
CA ILE A 139 -7.24 -14.17 3.49
C ILE A 139 -6.02 -14.00 4.38
N VAL A 140 -6.05 -14.59 5.57
CA VAL A 140 -4.87 -14.74 6.42
C VAL A 140 -4.52 -16.22 6.44
N ARG A 141 -3.30 -16.57 6.03
CA ARG A 141 -2.74 -17.91 6.09
C ARG A 141 -1.65 -17.93 7.14
N ILE A 142 -1.72 -18.88 8.05
CA ILE A 142 -0.76 -19.03 9.15
C ILE A 142 -0.14 -20.40 9.01
N GLY A 143 1.19 -20.46 8.92
CA GLY A 143 1.95 -21.69 8.92
C GLY A 143 1.86 -22.43 10.28
N ASP A 144 2.12 -23.70 10.29
CA ASP A 144 2.02 -24.58 11.47
C ASP A 144 3.38 -24.97 12.08
N GLY A 145 4.45 -24.31 11.67
CA GLY A 145 5.80 -24.54 12.18
C GLY A 145 5.90 -24.38 13.72
N ASP A 146 5.20 -23.40 14.29
CA ASP A 146 4.93 -23.28 15.72
C ASP A 146 3.43 -23.23 15.95
N ARG A 147 2.84 -24.38 16.26
CA ARG A 147 1.39 -24.54 16.43
C ARG A 147 0.82 -23.70 17.58
N SER A 148 1.56 -23.54 18.66
CA SER A 148 1.10 -22.75 19.82
C SER A 148 0.98 -21.29 19.43
N MET A 149 2.02 -20.74 18.80
CA MET A 149 2.05 -19.38 18.30
C MET A 149 1.02 -19.15 17.19
N ALA A 150 0.89 -20.09 16.25
CA ALA A 150 -0.10 -20.05 15.18
C ALA A 150 -1.53 -19.93 15.72
N ASN A 151 -1.89 -20.77 16.71
CA ASN A 151 -3.18 -20.74 17.37
C ASN A 151 -3.42 -19.41 18.09
N SER A 152 -2.42 -18.92 18.82
CA SER A 152 -2.51 -17.63 19.52
C SER A 152 -2.79 -16.48 18.52
N ILE A 153 -2.04 -16.40 17.43
CA ILE A 153 -2.23 -15.39 16.39
C ILE A 153 -3.63 -15.52 15.77
N ALA A 154 -4.06 -16.75 15.40
CA ALA A 154 -5.35 -16.98 14.78
C ALA A 154 -6.53 -16.57 15.66
N ILE A 155 -6.50 -16.92 16.96
CA ILE A 155 -7.53 -16.54 17.92
C ILE A 155 -7.63 -15.04 18.06
N ASN A 156 -6.49 -14.36 18.24
CA ASN A 156 -6.44 -12.91 18.40
C ASN A 156 -6.98 -12.17 17.17
N ILE A 157 -6.61 -12.60 15.96
CA ILE A 157 -7.13 -11.99 14.72
C ILE A 157 -8.66 -12.22 14.64
N LYS A 158 -9.14 -13.45 14.84
CA LYS A 158 -10.58 -13.76 14.82
C LYS A 158 -11.38 -12.93 15.82
N THR A 159 -10.84 -12.69 17.01
CA THR A 159 -11.52 -11.92 18.05
C THR A 159 -11.67 -10.44 17.66
N ARG A 160 -10.69 -9.88 16.96
CA ARG A 160 -10.70 -8.47 16.53
C ARG A 160 -11.57 -8.22 15.28
N PHE A 161 -11.89 -9.25 14.50
CA PHE A 161 -12.66 -9.18 13.24
C PHE A 161 -13.94 -10.03 13.22
N LYS A 162 -14.59 -10.16 14.37
CA LYS A 162 -15.93 -10.76 14.51
C LYS A 162 -17.03 -9.82 14.06
#